data_f0b17e6be8c60d2692f582a874d5d824
#
_entry.id   f0b17e6be8c60d2692f582a874d5d824
#
_cell.length_a   1.000
_cell.length_b   1.000
_cell.length_c   1.000
_cell.angle_alpha   90.00
_cell.angle_beta   90.00
_cell.angle_gamma   90.00
#
_symmetry.space_group_name_H-M   'P 1'
#
loop_
_entity.id
_entity.type
_entity.pdbx_description
1 polymer ?
#
loop_
_entity_poly.entity_id
_entity_poly.type
_entity_poly.pdbx_seq_one_letter_code
_entity_poly.pdbx_strand_id
1 'polypeptide(L)'
;MTKRIRVAAALLAAMFPAWAAAGAMDECDDAGGRDAVAKCLTTLDSETLATLKRVETAAGRAARDIEVATKRPGAYTTFASSSRAFALYQQAQCDYVRAMQPDAGAPPTGEPSAADIARLACRVDLARERIETLK
;
A
#
# COMPACT_ATOMS: atom_id res chain seq x y z
N MET A 1 55.00 27.29 9.13
CA MET A 1 53.94 27.07 10.15
C MET A 1 52.63 26.74 9.44
N THR A 2 52.37 25.48 9.25
CA THR A 2 51.13 24.98 8.52
C THR A 2 50.11 24.50 9.51
N LYS A 3 49.06 25.30 9.68
CA LYS A 3 47.95 25.01 10.60
C LYS A 3 47.00 23.99 9.93
N ARG A 4 47.04 22.71 10.37
CA ARG A 4 46.13 21.68 9.91
C ARG A 4 44.76 21.85 10.59
N ILE A 5 43.78 22.27 9.81
CA ILE A 5 42.38 22.30 10.22
C ILE A 5 41.84 20.87 10.14
N ARG A 6 41.57 20.26 11.28
CA ARG A 6 40.85 18.99 11.38
C ARG A 6 39.37 19.29 11.30
N VAL A 7 38.74 19.01 10.14
CA VAL A 7 37.30 19.00 10.00
C VAL A 7 36.79 17.68 10.57
N ALA A 8 36.18 17.74 11.75
CA ALA A 8 35.45 16.62 12.34
C ALA A 8 34.09 16.52 11.65
N ALA A 9 33.95 15.56 10.73
CA ALA A 9 32.67 15.21 10.14
C ALA A 9 31.82 14.47 11.20
N ALA A 10 30.91 15.19 11.83
CA ALA A 10 29.88 14.59 12.68
C ALA A 10 28.84 13.92 11.76
N LEU A 11 28.92 12.59 11.66
CA LEU A 11 27.88 11.75 11.07
C LEU A 11 26.65 11.77 12.00
N LEU A 12 25.70 12.64 11.73
CA LEU A 12 24.34 12.56 12.26
C LEU A 12 23.66 11.36 11.60
N ALA A 13 23.78 10.19 12.21
CA ALA A 13 22.91 9.06 11.94
C ALA A 13 21.50 9.44 12.39
N ALA A 14 20.69 9.94 11.45
CA ALA A 14 19.26 10.10 11.66
C ALA A 14 18.68 8.69 11.86
N MET A 15 18.48 8.31 13.13
CA MET A 15 17.67 7.17 13.52
C MET A 15 16.22 7.54 13.16
N PHE A 16 15.81 7.24 11.92
CA PHE A 16 14.40 7.11 11.61
C PHE A 16 13.89 5.90 12.38
N PRO A 17 12.93 6.06 13.32
CA PRO A 17 12.25 4.89 13.84
C PRO A 17 11.54 4.27 12.63
N ALA A 18 12.03 3.14 12.16
CA ALA A 18 11.29 2.26 11.29
C ALA A 18 10.10 1.75 12.13
N TRP A 19 9.04 2.48 12.12
CA TRP A 19 7.73 1.92 12.44
C TRP A 19 7.44 1.00 11.27
N ALA A 20 7.89 -0.24 11.38
CA ALA A 20 7.39 -1.32 10.57
C ALA A 20 5.90 -1.39 10.91
N ALA A 21 5.07 -0.73 10.09
CA ALA A 21 3.66 -0.98 10.15
C ALA A 21 3.50 -2.48 9.95
N ALA A 22 2.93 -3.16 10.95
CA ALA A 22 2.62 -4.58 10.83
C ALA A 22 1.84 -4.76 9.52
N GLY A 23 2.27 -5.68 8.66
CA GLY A 23 1.57 -5.96 7.40
C GLY A 23 0.22 -6.59 7.69
N ALA A 24 -0.68 -6.59 6.71
CA ALA A 24 -2.00 -7.19 6.87
C ALA A 24 -1.94 -8.67 7.29
N MET A 25 -0.90 -9.39 6.89
CA MET A 25 -0.66 -10.76 7.35
C MET A 25 -0.42 -10.84 8.84
N ASP A 26 0.41 -9.95 9.40
CA ASP A 26 0.74 -9.95 10.83
C ASP A 26 -0.49 -9.67 11.69
N GLU A 27 -1.41 -8.84 11.22
CA GLU A 27 -2.68 -8.55 11.92
C GLU A 27 -3.62 -9.76 11.97
N CYS A 28 -3.53 -10.68 11.00
CA CYS A 28 -4.40 -11.84 10.88
C CYS A 28 -3.73 -13.15 11.30
N ASP A 29 -2.44 -13.16 11.64
CA ASP A 29 -1.66 -14.38 11.91
C ASP A 29 -2.21 -15.17 13.11
N ASP A 30 -2.71 -14.48 14.13
CA ASP A 30 -3.29 -15.07 15.33
C ASP A 30 -4.73 -15.62 15.14
N ALA A 31 -5.33 -15.49 13.96
CA ALA A 31 -6.72 -15.84 13.71
C ALA A 31 -7.02 -17.37 13.77
N GLY A 32 -5.98 -18.22 13.70
CA GLY A 32 -6.10 -19.66 13.95
C GLY A 32 -6.51 -20.50 12.72
N GLY A 33 -5.64 -20.65 11.76
CA GLY A 33 -5.83 -21.47 10.56
C GLY A 33 -6.20 -20.69 9.30
N ARG A 34 -6.01 -21.31 8.15
CA ARG A 34 -6.11 -20.63 6.83
C ARG A 34 -7.46 -19.97 6.57
N ASP A 35 -8.55 -20.63 6.91
CA ASP A 35 -9.90 -20.06 6.74
C ASP A 35 -10.11 -18.81 7.57
N ALA A 36 -9.65 -18.82 8.82
CA ALA A 36 -9.78 -17.67 9.71
C ALA A 36 -8.88 -16.50 9.25
N VAL A 37 -7.66 -16.77 8.81
CA VAL A 37 -6.76 -15.78 8.22
C VAL A 37 -7.37 -15.18 6.95
N ALA A 38 -7.88 -15.99 6.03
CA ALA A 38 -8.53 -15.51 4.81
C ALA A 38 -9.76 -14.64 5.10
N LYS A 39 -10.56 -15.01 6.11
CA LYS A 39 -11.72 -14.23 6.55
C LYS A 39 -11.32 -12.88 7.14
N CYS A 40 -10.29 -12.86 7.99
CA CYS A 40 -9.71 -11.66 8.55
C CYS A 40 -9.23 -10.73 7.43
N LEU A 41 -8.40 -11.22 6.51
CA LEU A 41 -7.89 -10.45 5.38
C LEU A 41 -8.98 -9.95 4.44
N THR A 42 -10.03 -10.72 4.22
CA THR A 42 -11.19 -10.30 3.41
C THR A 42 -11.91 -9.11 4.06
N THR A 43 -12.05 -9.14 5.38
CA THR A 43 -12.62 -8.00 6.13
C THR A 43 -11.73 -6.78 6.02
N LEU A 44 -10.41 -6.92 6.27
CA LEU A 44 -9.44 -5.83 6.11
C LEU A 44 -9.41 -5.26 4.69
N ASP A 45 -9.47 -6.11 3.66
CA ASP A 45 -9.53 -5.68 2.25
C ASP A 45 -10.76 -4.81 1.99
N SER A 46 -11.93 -5.25 2.44
CA SER A 46 -13.19 -4.51 2.29
C SER A 46 -13.14 -3.14 2.98
N GLU A 47 -12.69 -3.08 4.23
CA GLU A 47 -12.58 -1.84 5.01
C GLU A 47 -11.55 -0.88 4.44
N THR A 48 -10.40 -1.42 4.02
CA THR A 48 -9.31 -0.64 3.43
C THR A 48 -9.71 -0.05 2.08
N LEU A 49 -10.39 -0.83 1.22
CA LEU A 49 -10.91 -0.34 -0.06
C LEU A 49 -11.98 0.74 0.13
N ALA A 50 -12.87 0.59 1.12
CA ALA A 50 -13.85 1.63 1.43
C ALA A 50 -13.16 2.93 1.89
N THR A 51 -12.08 2.82 2.67
CA THR A 51 -11.29 3.96 3.11
C THR A 51 -10.54 4.60 1.95
N LEU A 52 -9.89 3.81 1.09
CA LEU A 52 -9.19 4.28 -0.11
C LEU A 52 -10.15 5.08 -1.01
N LYS A 53 -11.34 4.56 -1.26
CA LYS A 53 -12.35 5.26 -2.08
C LYS A 53 -12.73 6.62 -1.50
N ARG A 54 -12.88 6.72 -0.17
CA ARG A 54 -13.16 8.00 0.51
C ARG A 54 -12.01 8.99 0.36
N VAL A 55 -10.78 8.53 0.58
CA VAL A 55 -9.58 9.36 0.49
C VAL A 55 -9.33 9.80 -0.96
N GLU A 56 -9.47 8.94 -1.94
CA GLU A 56 -9.37 9.30 -3.36
C GLU A 56 -10.45 10.28 -3.79
N THR A 57 -11.66 10.14 -3.27
CA THR A 57 -12.73 11.12 -3.54
C THR A 57 -12.38 12.50 -2.99
N ALA A 58 -11.84 12.56 -1.78
CA ALA A 58 -11.40 13.81 -1.16
C ALA A 58 -10.22 14.44 -1.92
N ALA A 59 -9.20 13.64 -2.28
CA ALA A 59 -8.06 14.10 -3.06
C ALA A 59 -8.48 14.62 -4.45
N GLY A 60 -9.41 13.95 -5.11
CA GLY A 60 -9.96 14.40 -6.40
C GLY A 60 -10.72 15.73 -6.30
N ARG A 61 -11.44 15.97 -5.19
CA ARG A 61 -12.07 17.28 -4.93
C ARG A 61 -11.01 18.36 -4.72
N ALA A 62 -10.01 18.09 -3.86
CA ALA A 62 -8.92 19.01 -3.61
C ALA A 62 -8.17 19.39 -4.91
N ALA A 63 -7.94 18.45 -5.81
CA ALA A 63 -7.33 18.71 -7.11
C ALA A 63 -8.18 19.68 -7.96
N ARG A 64 -9.51 19.54 -7.96
CA ARG A 64 -10.41 20.48 -8.66
C ARG A 64 -10.41 21.86 -8.01
N ASP A 65 -10.41 21.93 -6.68
CA ASP A 65 -10.36 23.19 -5.96
C ASP A 65 -9.08 23.96 -6.26
N ILE A 66 -7.95 23.27 -6.39
CA ILE A 66 -6.67 23.84 -6.83
C ILE A 66 -6.78 24.41 -8.25
N GLU A 67 -7.41 23.70 -9.19
CA GLU A 67 -7.62 24.19 -10.55
C GLU A 67 -8.42 25.49 -10.58
N VAL A 68 -9.49 25.54 -9.79
CA VAL A 68 -10.34 26.74 -9.66
C VAL A 68 -9.55 27.89 -9.04
N ALA A 69 -8.87 27.65 -7.93
CA ALA A 69 -8.14 28.70 -7.19
C ALA A 69 -6.96 29.26 -7.98
N THR A 70 -6.24 28.40 -8.71
CA THR A 70 -5.03 28.80 -9.43
C THR A 70 -5.27 29.15 -10.89
N LYS A 71 -6.47 28.88 -11.41
CA LYS A 71 -6.82 28.98 -12.86
C LYS A 71 -5.88 28.16 -13.75
N ARG A 72 -5.31 27.08 -13.22
CA ARG A 72 -4.41 26.17 -13.94
C ARG A 72 -5.08 24.82 -14.09
N PRO A 73 -5.43 24.40 -15.30
CA PRO A 73 -6.04 23.09 -15.55
C PRO A 73 -5.01 21.96 -15.41
N GLY A 74 -5.47 20.75 -15.14
CA GLY A 74 -4.67 19.53 -15.24
C GLY A 74 -4.44 18.78 -13.92
N ALA A 75 -4.63 19.42 -12.75
CA ALA A 75 -4.45 18.76 -11.46
C ALA A 75 -5.39 17.56 -11.28
N TYR A 76 -6.67 17.74 -11.59
CA TYR A 76 -7.64 16.64 -11.51
C TYR A 76 -7.37 15.52 -12.53
N THR A 77 -7.01 15.88 -13.77
CA THR A 77 -6.69 14.90 -14.81
C THR A 77 -5.45 14.07 -14.42
N THR A 78 -4.43 14.72 -13.86
CA THR A 78 -3.22 14.05 -13.35
C THR A 78 -3.56 13.13 -12.18
N PHE A 79 -4.36 13.59 -11.23
CA PHE A 79 -4.85 12.77 -10.13
C PHE A 79 -5.61 11.53 -10.62
N ALA A 80 -6.59 11.73 -11.54
CA ALA A 80 -7.38 10.62 -12.08
C ALA A 80 -6.52 9.60 -12.85
N SER A 81 -5.50 10.05 -13.55
CA SER A 81 -4.52 9.17 -14.21
C SER A 81 -3.69 8.40 -13.20
N SER A 82 -3.24 9.05 -12.12
CA SER A 82 -2.51 8.40 -11.01
C SER A 82 -3.36 7.32 -10.33
N SER A 83 -4.64 7.58 -10.07
CA SER A 83 -5.55 6.58 -9.45
C SER A 83 -5.77 5.36 -10.34
N ARG A 84 -5.92 5.56 -11.65
CA ARG A 84 -5.99 4.43 -12.61
C ARG A 84 -4.70 3.63 -12.69
N ALA A 85 -3.55 4.32 -12.74
CA ALA A 85 -2.24 3.66 -12.76
C ALA A 85 -2.00 2.86 -11.48
N PHE A 86 -2.40 3.38 -10.32
CA PHE A 86 -2.32 2.65 -9.06
C PHE A 86 -3.17 1.38 -9.08
N ALA A 87 -4.41 1.43 -9.55
CA ALA A 87 -5.27 0.25 -9.62
C ALA A 87 -4.67 -0.88 -10.49
N LEU A 88 -4.10 -0.53 -11.64
CA LEU A 88 -3.41 -1.47 -12.52
C LEU A 88 -2.14 -2.03 -11.87
N TYR A 89 -1.36 -1.18 -11.22
CA TYR A 89 -0.17 -1.59 -10.48
C TYR A 89 -0.51 -2.56 -9.34
N GLN A 90 -1.51 -2.22 -8.51
CA GLN A 90 -1.95 -3.07 -7.41
C GLN A 90 -2.36 -4.46 -7.90
N GLN A 91 -3.14 -4.52 -8.98
CA GLN A 91 -3.56 -5.78 -9.57
C GLN A 91 -2.35 -6.60 -10.04
N ALA A 92 -1.49 -6.03 -10.87
CA ALA A 92 -0.32 -6.73 -11.44
C ALA A 92 0.65 -7.19 -10.36
N GLN A 93 0.93 -6.34 -9.37
CA GLN A 93 1.84 -6.66 -8.26
C GLN A 93 1.29 -7.79 -7.39
N CYS A 94 0.00 -7.75 -7.05
CA CYS A 94 -0.58 -8.79 -6.20
C CYS A 94 -0.84 -10.10 -6.94
N ASP A 95 -1.08 -10.06 -8.26
CA ASP A 95 -1.10 -11.27 -9.10
C ASP A 95 0.29 -11.90 -9.21
N TYR A 96 1.36 -11.09 -9.28
CA TYR A 96 2.74 -11.58 -9.21
C TYR A 96 3.03 -12.24 -7.85
N VAL A 97 2.69 -11.58 -6.73
CA VAL A 97 2.86 -12.15 -5.38
C VAL A 97 2.13 -13.50 -5.24
N ARG A 98 0.91 -13.59 -5.77
CA ARG A 98 0.14 -14.84 -5.85
C ARG A 98 0.89 -15.92 -6.63
N ALA A 99 1.40 -15.58 -7.82
CA ALA A 99 2.08 -16.52 -8.70
C ALA A 99 3.40 -17.07 -8.13
N MET A 100 4.03 -16.34 -7.21
CA MET A 100 5.27 -16.76 -6.54
C MET A 100 5.04 -17.74 -5.38
N GLN A 101 3.79 -18.02 -5.00
CA GLN A 101 3.49 -18.98 -3.93
C GLN A 101 3.60 -20.43 -4.45
N PRO A 102 4.08 -21.37 -3.61
CA PRO A 102 4.26 -22.77 -4.01
C PRO A 102 2.98 -23.48 -4.47
N ASP A 103 1.82 -23.05 -3.95
CA ASP A 103 0.51 -23.61 -4.28
C ASP A 103 -0.25 -22.81 -5.36
N ALA A 104 0.42 -21.85 -6.02
CA ALA A 104 -0.15 -21.11 -7.14
C ALA A 104 -0.45 -22.07 -8.30
N GLY A 105 -1.72 -22.20 -8.65
CA GLY A 105 -2.16 -23.14 -9.69
C GLY A 105 -2.50 -24.55 -9.21
N ALA A 106 -2.42 -24.82 -7.91
CA ALA A 106 -2.95 -26.06 -7.35
C ALA A 106 -4.49 -26.10 -7.53
N PRO A 107 -5.09 -27.32 -7.71
CA PRO A 107 -6.54 -27.47 -7.77
C PRO A 107 -7.20 -26.93 -6.49
N PRO A 108 -8.39 -26.32 -6.60
CA PRO A 108 -9.11 -25.84 -5.44
C PRO A 108 -9.48 -27.02 -4.52
N THR A 109 -9.07 -26.93 -3.25
CA THR A 109 -9.33 -27.97 -2.22
C THR A 109 -10.51 -27.65 -1.33
N GLY A 110 -11.17 -26.51 -1.56
CA GLY A 110 -12.22 -25.97 -0.68
C GLY A 110 -11.68 -25.08 0.46
N GLU A 111 -10.38 -25.13 0.74
CA GLU A 111 -9.69 -24.22 1.65
C GLU A 111 -8.97 -23.11 0.87
N PRO A 112 -8.85 -21.89 1.44
CA PRO A 112 -8.07 -20.83 0.83
C PRO A 112 -6.61 -21.24 0.66
N SER A 113 -6.07 -21.05 -0.55
CA SER A 113 -4.66 -21.34 -0.81
C SER A 113 -3.75 -20.28 -0.15
N ALA A 114 -2.49 -20.61 0.11
CA ALA A 114 -1.51 -19.63 0.55
C ALA A 114 -1.33 -18.52 -0.50
N ALA A 115 -1.47 -18.87 -1.79
CA ALA A 115 -1.44 -17.92 -2.89
C ALA A 115 -2.57 -16.88 -2.83
N ASP A 116 -3.80 -17.32 -2.51
CA ASP A 116 -4.94 -16.39 -2.40
C ASP A 116 -4.82 -15.51 -1.15
N ILE A 117 -4.36 -16.07 -0.03
CA ILE A 117 -4.06 -15.34 1.21
C ILE A 117 -2.98 -14.27 0.96
N ALA A 118 -1.88 -14.61 0.32
CA ALA A 118 -0.80 -13.67 0.00
C ALA A 118 -1.28 -12.54 -0.93
N ARG A 119 -2.14 -12.85 -1.90
CA ARG A 119 -2.77 -11.84 -2.78
C ARG A 119 -3.64 -10.86 -2.00
N LEU A 120 -4.47 -11.35 -1.07
CA LEU A 120 -5.33 -10.49 -0.23
C LEU A 120 -4.48 -9.56 0.65
N ALA A 121 -3.46 -10.07 1.33
CA ALA A 121 -2.56 -9.29 2.16
C ALA A 121 -1.86 -8.19 1.34
N CYS A 122 -1.32 -8.54 0.17
CA CYS A 122 -0.71 -7.58 -0.76
C CYS A 122 -1.67 -6.44 -1.14
N ARG A 123 -2.95 -6.74 -1.41
CA ARG A 123 -3.95 -5.72 -1.77
C ARG A 123 -4.19 -4.74 -0.64
N VAL A 124 -4.31 -5.25 0.59
CA VAL A 124 -4.51 -4.43 1.78
C VAL A 124 -3.31 -3.51 2.00
N ASP A 125 -2.10 -4.05 1.96
CA ASP A 125 -0.87 -3.29 2.22
C ASP A 125 -0.67 -2.18 1.19
N LEU A 126 -0.79 -2.46 -0.11
CA LEU A 126 -0.68 -1.44 -1.16
C LEU A 126 -1.79 -0.38 -1.08
N ALA A 127 -3.01 -0.76 -0.74
CA ALA A 127 -4.10 0.20 -0.55
C ALA A 127 -3.83 1.13 0.64
N ARG A 128 -3.28 0.62 1.74
CA ARG A 128 -2.85 1.42 2.90
C ARG A 128 -1.74 2.41 2.54
N GLU A 129 -0.72 1.97 1.81
CA GLU A 129 0.33 2.87 1.30
C GLU A 129 -0.24 4.00 0.44
N ARG A 130 -1.18 3.68 -0.43
CA ARG A 130 -1.86 4.69 -1.25
C ARG A 130 -2.66 5.68 -0.40
N ILE A 131 -3.38 5.21 0.61
CA ILE A 131 -4.11 6.06 1.55
C ILE A 131 -3.17 7.06 2.23
N GLU A 132 -2.01 6.60 2.72
CA GLU A 132 -1.03 7.48 3.36
C GLU A 132 -0.44 8.51 2.38
N THR A 133 -0.21 8.13 1.13
CA THR A 133 0.30 9.03 0.09
C THR A 133 -0.68 10.15 -0.26
N LEU A 134 -1.98 9.94 -0.06
CA LEU A 134 -3.03 10.89 -0.43
C LEU A 134 -3.49 11.81 0.73
N LYS A 135 -2.97 11.61 1.92
CA LYS A 135 -3.24 12.48 3.10
C LYS A 135 -2.36 13.73 3.07
#